data_53bbfec31d2a6334832ff003c864b972
#
_entry.id   53bbfec31d2a6334832ff003c864b972
#
_cell.length_a   1.000
_cell.length_b   1.000
_cell.length_c   1.000
_cell.angle_alpha   90.00
_cell.angle_beta   90.00
_cell.angle_gamma   90.00
#
_symmetry.space_group_name_H-M   'P 1'
#
loop_
_entity.id
_entity.type
_entity.pdbx_description
1 polymer ?
#
loop_
_entity_poly.entity_id
_entity_poly.type
_entity_poly.pdbx_seq_one_letter_code
_entity_poly.pdbx_strand_id
1 'polypeptide(L)'
;MRARAPVILFTLLASFLVPILIGNVYATSGCTSGCQVTVSSNVPSSDGTIWVRIDNGTGTYCSSNPCTVSLPQSSPPTFTFGNNTIHTITVLNNTFTGPSTGGHYVWKYWANYYSAPCTFPCTIWPTTNQMLRIPQAGTPGGILYNYTGTAGFTAVFDKQFPYTLSFNDASGNPLTPAPTNVTLSTQTGGTITINQYSGFMSNDLYTVTAGSWEGWTIGTTSSGQTLDLTSGPATKTVSLQAYPATIHVVDNNNNPISGANVTVTLVNQTSRSIITDSKGDAKIGVIPQGSYQLSVAYQSQRIGPLSENAITSPTATVQLNVGSTAASTTTSAIVLLTIFGLAFFLILLAIKVRKPPPPPTI
;
A
#
# COMPACT_ATOMS: atom_id res chain seq x y z
N MET A 1 -65.66 19.71 27.43
CA MET A 1 -65.01 18.72 26.58
C MET A 1 -65.58 18.80 25.18
N ARG A 2 -64.89 19.44 24.24
CA ARG A 2 -65.35 19.57 22.84
C ARG A 2 -64.33 18.94 21.93
N ALA A 3 -64.76 17.94 21.14
CA ALA A 3 -63.99 17.15 20.22
C ALA A 3 -63.39 18.01 19.09
N ARG A 4 -62.09 17.91 18.92
CA ARG A 4 -61.33 18.45 17.78
C ARG A 4 -60.65 17.28 16.99
N ALA A 5 -61.44 16.40 16.42
CA ALA A 5 -60.92 15.23 15.75
C ALA A 5 -61.24 15.06 14.23
N PRO A 6 -61.90 15.98 13.51
CA PRO A 6 -62.06 15.71 12.05
C PRO A 6 -61.15 16.48 11.11
N VAL A 7 -60.30 17.42 11.57
CA VAL A 7 -59.49 18.25 10.65
C VAL A 7 -58.21 17.57 10.19
N ILE A 8 -57.64 16.66 10.99
CA ILE A 8 -56.38 15.99 10.68
C ILE A 8 -56.55 14.89 9.62
N LEU A 9 -57.74 14.28 9.57
CA LEU A 9 -58.01 13.19 8.61
C LEU A 9 -58.13 13.70 7.16
N PHE A 10 -58.65 14.93 6.96
CA PHE A 10 -58.80 15.49 5.61
C PHE A 10 -57.50 15.99 5.00
N THR A 11 -56.57 16.48 5.82
CA THR A 11 -55.23 16.91 5.33
C THR A 11 -54.35 15.73 4.99
N LEU A 12 -54.46 14.59 5.67
CA LEU A 12 -53.71 13.38 5.34
C LEU A 12 -54.24 12.71 4.06
N LEU A 13 -55.54 12.74 3.80
CA LEU A 13 -56.09 12.20 2.55
C LEU A 13 -55.78 13.05 1.32
N ALA A 14 -55.68 14.38 1.49
CA ALA A 14 -55.26 15.29 0.41
C ALA A 14 -53.79 15.14 0.02
N SER A 15 -52.91 14.81 0.99
CA SER A 15 -51.51 14.57 0.70
C SER A 15 -51.20 13.23 0.03
N PHE A 16 -52.11 12.26 0.13
CA PHE A 16 -51.97 10.96 -0.61
C PHE A 16 -52.61 10.97 -2.00
N LEU A 17 -53.54 11.88 -2.27
CA LEU A 17 -54.21 11.96 -3.57
C LEU A 17 -53.53 12.87 -4.59
N VAL A 18 -52.67 13.81 -4.12
CA VAL A 18 -51.92 14.71 -5.02
C VAL A 18 -50.89 14.01 -5.89
N PRO A 19 -50.14 12.97 -5.41
CA PRO A 19 -49.22 12.25 -6.31
C PRO A 19 -49.87 11.38 -7.37
N ILE A 20 -51.14 11.01 -7.19
CA ILE A 20 -51.88 10.11 -8.13
C ILE A 20 -52.48 10.88 -9.30
N LEU A 21 -52.65 12.21 -9.15
CA LEU A 21 -53.23 13.07 -10.20
C LEU A 21 -52.16 13.85 -11.01
N ILE A 22 -50.90 13.78 -10.64
CA ILE A 22 -49.84 14.11 -11.58
C ILE A 22 -49.75 12.89 -12.53
N GLY A 23 -50.69 12.76 -13.40
CA GLY A 23 -50.59 11.85 -14.52
C GLY A 23 -49.28 12.14 -15.17
N ASN A 24 -48.45 11.11 -15.32
CA ASN A 24 -47.23 11.16 -16.07
C ASN A 24 -47.58 11.69 -17.47
N VAL A 25 -47.48 13.00 -17.67
CA VAL A 25 -47.48 13.60 -18.99
C VAL A 25 -46.14 13.21 -19.60
N TYR A 26 -46.09 11.97 -20.04
CA TYR A 26 -44.96 11.52 -20.85
C TYR A 26 -45.07 12.27 -22.17
N ALA A 27 -44.12 13.17 -22.41
CA ALA A 27 -43.97 13.73 -23.74
C ALA A 27 -43.78 12.56 -24.71
N THR A 28 -44.70 12.42 -25.64
CA THR A 28 -44.74 11.33 -26.62
C THR A 28 -43.74 11.52 -27.78
N SER A 29 -42.82 12.49 -27.65
CA SER A 29 -41.81 12.75 -28.67
C SER A 29 -40.57 11.82 -28.49
N GLY A 30 -40.79 10.54 -28.59
CA GLY A 30 -39.69 9.59 -28.85
C GLY A 30 -39.13 9.78 -30.25
N CYS A 31 -38.03 9.14 -30.58
CA CYS A 31 -37.43 9.14 -31.91
C CYS A 31 -38.42 8.58 -32.92
N THR A 32 -39.22 9.44 -33.56
CA THR A 32 -40.28 9.02 -34.50
C THR A 32 -39.74 8.56 -35.86
N SER A 33 -38.52 8.97 -36.22
CA SER A 33 -37.84 8.64 -37.49
C SER A 33 -36.59 7.80 -37.36
N GLY A 34 -36.36 7.19 -36.16
CA GLY A 34 -35.11 6.53 -35.80
C GLY A 34 -34.23 7.39 -34.92
N CYS A 35 -33.56 6.76 -33.94
CA CYS A 35 -32.62 7.43 -33.05
C CYS A 35 -31.20 7.33 -33.59
N GLN A 36 -30.54 8.46 -33.70
CA GLN A 36 -29.11 8.47 -34.06
C GLN A 36 -28.25 8.29 -32.83
N VAL A 37 -27.29 7.39 -32.92
CA VAL A 37 -26.34 7.07 -31.87
C VAL A 37 -24.92 7.15 -32.42
N THR A 38 -24.07 7.94 -31.80
CA THR A 38 -22.64 7.95 -32.07
C THR A 38 -21.92 7.08 -31.06
N VAL A 39 -20.87 6.38 -31.49
CA VAL A 39 -20.04 5.55 -30.62
C VAL A 39 -18.60 6.02 -30.72
N SER A 40 -17.97 6.27 -29.59
CA SER A 40 -16.59 6.73 -29.50
C SER A 40 -15.81 5.96 -28.43
N SER A 41 -14.51 6.25 -28.30
CA SER A 41 -13.64 5.73 -27.27
C SER A 41 -12.68 6.81 -26.77
N ASN A 42 -12.24 6.70 -25.52
CA ASN A 42 -11.18 7.52 -24.95
C ASN A 42 -9.76 7.02 -25.29
N VAL A 43 -9.64 5.90 -26.00
CA VAL A 43 -8.34 5.35 -26.41
C VAL A 43 -7.83 6.12 -27.64
N PRO A 44 -6.61 6.68 -27.60
CA PRO A 44 -6.00 7.33 -28.76
C PRO A 44 -5.78 6.34 -29.91
N SER A 45 -5.91 6.80 -31.15
CA SER A 45 -5.66 5.98 -32.35
C SER A 45 -4.22 5.44 -32.43
N SER A 46 -3.27 6.16 -31.84
CA SER A 46 -1.86 5.75 -31.72
C SER A 46 -1.67 4.52 -30.83
N ASP A 47 -2.58 4.31 -29.87
CA ASP A 47 -2.44 3.26 -28.85
C ASP A 47 -3.22 1.98 -29.16
N GLY A 48 -4.02 1.98 -30.21
CA GLY A 48 -4.67 0.76 -30.66
C GLY A 48 -6.10 0.90 -31.15
N THR A 49 -6.71 -0.24 -31.42
CA THR A 49 -8.05 -0.35 -31.99
C THR A 49 -8.95 -1.14 -31.03
N ILE A 50 -10.11 -0.58 -30.75
CA ILE A 50 -11.17 -1.23 -30.01
C ILE A 50 -12.23 -1.72 -31.01
N TRP A 51 -12.71 -2.92 -30.83
CA TRP A 51 -13.78 -3.47 -31.60
C TRP A 51 -15.10 -3.40 -30.85
N VAL A 52 -16.11 -2.81 -31.51
CA VAL A 52 -17.45 -2.66 -30.96
C VAL A 52 -18.43 -3.36 -31.90
N ARG A 53 -19.22 -4.25 -31.35
CA ARG A 53 -20.32 -4.91 -32.10
C ARG A 53 -21.64 -4.21 -31.78
N ILE A 54 -22.38 -3.93 -32.82
CA ILE A 54 -23.68 -3.28 -32.76
C ILE A 54 -24.72 -4.21 -33.41
N ASP A 55 -25.71 -4.58 -32.62
CA ASP A 55 -26.79 -5.43 -33.07
C ASP A 55 -28.00 -4.57 -33.49
N ASN A 56 -28.65 -4.93 -34.63
CA ASN A 56 -29.83 -4.26 -35.14
C ASN A 56 -29.70 -2.76 -35.47
N GLY A 57 -28.45 -2.27 -35.62
CA GLY A 57 -28.19 -0.91 -36.08
C GLY A 57 -27.92 -0.87 -37.60
N THR A 58 -28.30 0.22 -38.25
CA THR A 58 -27.93 0.53 -39.63
C THR A 58 -27.12 1.82 -39.63
N GLY A 59 -26.10 1.95 -40.47
CA GLY A 59 -25.26 3.16 -40.52
C GLY A 59 -24.20 3.05 -41.61
N THR A 60 -23.46 4.13 -41.82
CA THR A 60 -22.42 4.26 -42.87
C THR A 60 -21.34 3.18 -42.80
N TYR A 61 -21.09 2.66 -41.62
CA TYR A 61 -20.04 1.65 -41.37
C TYR A 61 -20.58 0.21 -41.27
N CYS A 62 -21.89 0.01 -41.38
CA CYS A 62 -22.55 -1.28 -41.23
C CYS A 62 -23.01 -1.83 -42.54
N SER A 63 -22.27 -2.77 -43.09
CA SER A 63 -22.69 -3.55 -44.29
C SER A 63 -23.42 -4.86 -43.95
N SER A 64 -23.47 -5.23 -42.65
CA SER A 64 -24.08 -6.46 -42.14
C SER A 64 -24.72 -6.26 -40.78
N ASN A 65 -25.61 -7.13 -40.38
CA ASN A 65 -26.20 -7.15 -39.04
C ASN A 65 -25.93 -8.53 -38.39
N PRO A 66 -25.25 -8.64 -37.26
CA PRO A 66 -24.65 -7.55 -36.48
C PRO A 66 -23.45 -6.88 -37.17
N CYS A 67 -23.26 -5.61 -36.87
CA CYS A 67 -22.17 -4.79 -37.39
C CYS A 67 -21.00 -4.72 -36.41
N THR A 68 -19.79 -4.88 -36.92
CA THR A 68 -18.58 -4.69 -36.11
C THR A 68 -17.77 -3.50 -36.62
N VAL A 69 -17.44 -2.58 -35.74
CA VAL A 69 -16.76 -1.33 -36.05
C VAL A 69 -15.51 -1.21 -35.21
N SER A 70 -14.45 -0.70 -35.81
CA SER A 70 -13.22 -0.35 -35.09
C SER A 70 -13.26 1.10 -34.59
N LEU A 71 -12.77 1.34 -33.37
CA LEU A 71 -12.61 2.65 -32.76
C LEU A 71 -11.16 2.87 -32.33
N PRO A 72 -10.66 4.10 -32.29
CA PRO A 72 -11.31 5.34 -32.71
C PRO A 72 -11.37 5.49 -34.23
N GLN A 73 -12.35 6.23 -34.70
CA GLN A 73 -12.46 6.68 -36.07
C GLN A 73 -12.15 8.19 -36.13
N SER A 74 -11.69 8.70 -37.28
CA SER A 74 -11.51 10.14 -37.51
C SER A 74 -12.79 10.96 -37.27
N SER A 75 -13.94 10.33 -37.52
CA SER A 75 -15.26 10.80 -37.08
C SER A 75 -15.95 9.64 -36.37
N PRO A 76 -16.53 9.87 -35.17
CA PRO A 76 -17.25 8.83 -34.48
C PRO A 76 -18.37 8.25 -35.34
N PRO A 77 -18.44 6.93 -35.54
CA PRO A 77 -19.48 6.30 -36.33
C PRO A 77 -20.85 6.59 -35.72
N THR A 78 -21.81 6.94 -36.59
CA THR A 78 -23.20 7.19 -36.23
C THR A 78 -24.07 6.06 -36.77
N PHE A 79 -24.93 5.54 -35.91
CA PHE A 79 -25.89 4.48 -36.21
C PHE A 79 -27.28 5.00 -36.04
N THR A 80 -28.19 4.54 -36.90
CA THR A 80 -29.61 4.81 -36.77
C THR A 80 -30.31 3.55 -36.27
N PHE A 81 -30.94 3.65 -35.10
CA PHE A 81 -31.73 2.58 -34.52
C PHE A 81 -33.20 2.77 -34.82
N GLY A 82 -33.86 1.71 -35.29
CA GLY A 82 -35.29 1.71 -35.51
C GLY A 82 -36.08 1.82 -34.20
N ASN A 83 -37.29 2.38 -34.30
CA ASN A 83 -38.23 2.36 -33.19
C ASN A 83 -38.68 0.92 -32.92
N ASN A 84 -39.03 0.60 -31.69
CA ASN A 84 -39.64 -0.69 -31.31
C ASN A 84 -38.69 -1.91 -31.24
N THR A 85 -37.38 -1.75 -31.30
CA THR A 85 -36.43 -2.86 -31.14
C THR A 85 -35.44 -2.59 -30.04
N ILE A 86 -35.01 -3.64 -29.37
CA ILE A 86 -33.90 -3.57 -28.41
C ILE A 86 -32.61 -3.59 -29.22
N HIS A 87 -31.73 -2.64 -28.91
CA HIS A 87 -30.40 -2.54 -29.51
C HIS A 87 -29.33 -2.84 -28.49
N THR A 88 -28.26 -3.44 -28.94
CA THR A 88 -27.10 -3.71 -28.11
C THR A 88 -25.85 -3.14 -28.75
N ILE A 89 -24.98 -2.52 -27.89
CA ILE A 89 -23.64 -2.08 -28.25
C ILE A 89 -22.71 -2.82 -27.33
N THR A 90 -21.81 -3.63 -27.88
CA THR A 90 -20.92 -4.48 -27.10
C THR A 90 -19.46 -4.19 -27.43
N VAL A 91 -18.66 -3.85 -26.43
CA VAL A 91 -17.20 -3.80 -26.56
C VAL A 91 -16.65 -5.22 -26.57
N LEU A 92 -15.85 -5.57 -27.57
CA LEU A 92 -15.30 -6.91 -27.75
C LEU A 92 -13.95 -7.11 -27.07
N ASN A 93 -13.20 -6.02 -26.80
CA ASN A 93 -11.92 -6.06 -26.14
C ASN A 93 -12.06 -5.70 -24.66
N ASN A 94 -11.70 -6.61 -23.75
CA ASN A 94 -11.66 -6.31 -22.32
C ASN A 94 -10.40 -5.56 -21.93
N THR A 95 -9.28 -5.97 -22.54
CA THR A 95 -7.95 -5.43 -22.29
C THR A 95 -7.13 -5.46 -23.56
N PHE A 96 -6.20 -4.55 -23.70
CA PHE A 96 -5.18 -4.57 -24.74
C PHE A 96 -4.00 -3.70 -24.35
N THR A 97 -2.83 -3.90 -24.98
CA THR A 97 -1.63 -3.10 -24.75
C THR A 97 -1.41 -2.17 -25.94
N GLY A 98 -1.28 -0.88 -25.64
CA GLY A 98 -0.99 0.13 -26.65
C GLY A 98 0.46 0.06 -27.12
N PRO A 99 0.73 -0.09 -28.41
CA PRO A 99 2.09 -0.29 -28.92
C PRO A 99 2.97 0.94 -28.79
N SER A 100 2.43 2.14 -28.81
CA SER A 100 3.20 3.38 -28.81
C SER A 100 3.62 3.85 -27.42
N THR A 101 2.83 3.55 -26.39
CA THR A 101 3.07 4.04 -25.02
C THR A 101 3.39 2.94 -24.03
N GLY A 102 3.23 1.65 -24.42
CA GLY A 102 3.30 0.52 -23.48
C GLY A 102 2.16 0.53 -22.45
N GLY A 103 1.17 1.39 -22.64
CA GLY A 103 0.00 1.47 -21.78
C GLY A 103 -0.88 0.24 -21.91
N HIS A 104 -1.32 -0.29 -20.78
CA HIS A 104 -2.30 -1.35 -20.70
C HIS A 104 -3.67 -0.73 -20.48
N TYR A 105 -4.61 -1.04 -21.37
CA TYR A 105 -5.97 -0.51 -21.33
C TYR A 105 -6.91 -1.58 -20.81
N VAL A 106 -7.70 -1.23 -19.79
CA VAL A 106 -8.67 -2.12 -19.17
C VAL A 106 -10.07 -1.50 -19.29
N TRP A 107 -11.02 -2.26 -19.75
CA TRP A 107 -12.41 -1.83 -19.82
C TRP A 107 -12.91 -1.31 -18.46
N LYS A 108 -13.57 -0.15 -18.47
CA LYS A 108 -14.07 0.50 -17.25
C LYS A 108 -15.59 0.65 -17.26
N TYR A 109 -16.13 1.39 -18.20
CA TYR A 109 -17.57 1.61 -18.31
C TYR A 109 -17.94 2.31 -19.62
N TRP A 110 -19.26 2.37 -19.91
CA TRP A 110 -19.83 3.26 -20.91
C TRP A 110 -20.14 4.61 -20.29
N ALA A 111 -19.66 5.69 -20.89
CA ALA A 111 -20.08 7.06 -20.60
C ALA A 111 -21.09 7.52 -21.64
N ASN A 112 -22.07 8.29 -21.20
CA ASN A 112 -23.07 8.90 -22.07
C ASN A 112 -22.75 10.36 -22.30
N TYR A 113 -23.01 10.82 -23.52
CA TYR A 113 -22.94 12.22 -23.84
C TYR A 113 -24.13 12.57 -24.73
N TYR A 114 -24.77 13.72 -24.47
CA TYR A 114 -25.89 14.22 -25.24
C TYR A 114 -25.52 15.57 -25.86
N SER A 115 -25.77 15.73 -27.17
CA SER A 115 -25.41 16.94 -27.92
C SER A 115 -26.44 18.08 -27.82
N ALA A 116 -27.58 17.87 -27.15
CA ALA A 116 -28.63 18.88 -26.95
C ALA A 116 -28.91 19.11 -25.47
N PRO A 117 -29.38 20.33 -25.06
CA PRO A 117 -29.75 20.58 -23.69
C PRO A 117 -30.88 19.63 -23.28
N CYS A 118 -30.58 18.78 -22.38
CA CYS A 118 -31.52 17.87 -21.76
C CYS A 118 -32.37 18.66 -20.77
N THR A 119 -33.67 18.76 -20.99
CA THR A 119 -34.60 19.44 -20.07
C THR A 119 -34.97 18.62 -18.82
N PHE A 120 -34.52 17.37 -18.77
CA PHE A 120 -34.59 16.48 -17.61
C PHE A 120 -33.18 16.18 -17.11
N PRO A 121 -32.97 15.82 -15.83
CA PRO A 121 -31.67 15.37 -15.36
C PRO A 121 -31.24 14.16 -16.19
N CYS A 122 -30.42 14.40 -17.19
CA CYS A 122 -29.75 13.37 -17.95
C CYS A 122 -28.76 12.70 -17.01
N THR A 123 -29.24 11.75 -16.25
CA THR A 123 -28.41 10.99 -15.35
C THR A 123 -27.48 10.15 -16.20
N ILE A 124 -26.22 10.52 -16.21
CA ILE A 124 -25.15 9.67 -16.74
C ILE A 124 -25.15 8.43 -15.87
N TRP A 125 -25.59 7.32 -16.38
CA TRP A 125 -25.48 6.03 -15.70
C TRP A 125 -24.27 5.31 -16.27
N PRO A 126 -23.08 5.44 -15.64
CA PRO A 126 -21.97 4.62 -16.07
C PRO A 126 -22.33 3.15 -15.84
N THR A 127 -22.33 2.37 -16.89
CA THR A 127 -22.50 0.92 -16.76
C THR A 127 -21.17 0.23 -16.99
N THR A 128 -20.76 -0.61 -16.05
CA THR A 128 -19.56 -1.44 -16.14
C THR A 128 -19.77 -2.67 -17.03
N ASN A 129 -21.02 -2.95 -17.43
CA ASN A 129 -21.28 -4.03 -18.37
C ASN A 129 -20.75 -3.63 -19.76
N GLN A 130 -19.94 -4.47 -20.38
CA GLN A 130 -19.44 -4.26 -21.73
C GLN A 130 -20.56 -4.21 -22.78
N MET A 131 -21.67 -4.90 -22.52
CA MET A 131 -22.88 -4.83 -23.33
C MET A 131 -23.76 -3.70 -22.81
N LEU A 132 -23.83 -2.61 -23.55
CA LEU A 132 -24.84 -1.58 -23.35
C LEU A 132 -26.13 -2.03 -24.02
N ARG A 133 -27.15 -2.20 -23.21
CA ARG A 133 -28.50 -2.52 -23.69
C ARG A 133 -29.27 -1.22 -23.79
N ILE A 134 -29.63 -0.84 -25.00
CA ILE A 134 -30.48 0.30 -25.27
C ILE A 134 -31.92 -0.25 -25.38
N PRO A 135 -32.76 -0.06 -24.35
CA PRO A 135 -34.14 -0.49 -24.41
C PRO A 135 -34.83 0.25 -25.55
N GLN A 136 -35.88 -0.36 -26.07
CA GLN A 136 -36.71 0.10 -27.14
C GLN A 136 -36.79 1.62 -27.23
N ALA A 137 -36.27 2.20 -28.31
CA ALA A 137 -36.29 3.64 -28.51
C ALA A 137 -37.75 4.14 -28.47
N GLY A 138 -38.00 5.22 -27.72
CA GLY A 138 -39.33 5.77 -27.56
C GLY A 138 -40.18 5.16 -26.46
N THR A 139 -39.69 4.18 -25.68
CA THR A 139 -40.41 3.69 -24.48
C THR A 139 -40.04 4.45 -23.23
N PRO A 140 -40.99 4.68 -22.30
CA PRO A 140 -40.67 5.27 -20.98
C PRO A 140 -39.60 4.46 -20.27
N GLY A 141 -38.56 5.14 -19.76
CA GLY A 141 -37.41 4.49 -19.13
C GLY A 141 -36.31 4.01 -20.09
N GLY A 142 -36.49 4.15 -21.41
CA GLY A 142 -35.45 3.93 -22.40
C GLY A 142 -34.39 5.05 -22.37
N ILE A 143 -33.12 4.73 -22.63
CA ILE A 143 -32.03 5.70 -22.63
C ILE A 143 -32.25 6.83 -23.64
N LEU A 144 -32.93 6.56 -24.76
CA LEU A 144 -33.24 7.51 -25.81
C LEU A 144 -34.66 8.09 -25.73
N TYR A 145 -35.36 7.85 -24.62
CA TYR A 145 -36.69 8.40 -24.41
C TYR A 145 -36.62 9.92 -24.23
N ASN A 146 -37.50 10.64 -24.94
CA ASN A 146 -37.51 12.13 -25.02
C ASN A 146 -36.24 12.77 -25.65
N TYR A 147 -35.47 12.03 -26.39
CA TYR A 147 -34.28 12.56 -27.03
C TYR A 147 -34.57 12.87 -28.51
N THR A 148 -34.30 14.13 -28.90
CA THR A 148 -34.54 14.64 -30.27
C THR A 148 -33.27 14.86 -31.10
N GLY A 149 -32.09 14.45 -30.57
CA GLY A 149 -30.80 14.65 -31.21
C GLY A 149 -30.00 13.38 -31.42
N THR A 150 -28.71 13.47 -31.44
CA THR A 150 -27.79 12.35 -31.52
C THR A 150 -27.27 12.01 -30.11
N ALA A 151 -27.55 10.79 -29.64
CA ALA A 151 -26.97 10.28 -28.42
C ALA A 151 -25.54 9.79 -28.66
N GLY A 152 -24.61 10.13 -27.76
CA GLY A 152 -23.24 9.65 -27.83
C GLY A 152 -22.96 8.66 -26.69
N PHE A 153 -22.28 7.56 -27.03
CA PHE A 153 -21.74 6.61 -26.04
C PHE A 153 -20.23 6.50 -26.23
N THR A 154 -19.52 6.69 -25.14
CA THR A 154 -18.06 6.57 -25.13
C THR A 154 -17.65 5.32 -24.37
N ALA A 155 -16.97 4.41 -25.06
CA ALA A 155 -16.28 3.28 -24.43
C ALA A 155 -15.08 3.82 -23.66
N VAL A 156 -15.14 3.76 -22.33
CA VAL A 156 -14.08 4.28 -21.44
C VAL A 156 -13.24 3.14 -20.96
N PHE A 157 -11.96 3.24 -21.22
CA PHE A 157 -10.92 2.35 -20.73
C PHE A 157 -10.04 3.08 -19.72
N ASP A 158 -9.62 2.36 -18.70
CA ASP A 158 -8.60 2.79 -17.77
C ASP A 158 -7.23 2.52 -18.37
N LYS A 159 -6.44 3.57 -18.56
CA LYS A 159 -5.06 3.43 -19.02
C LYS A 159 -4.17 3.16 -17.83
N GLN A 160 -3.42 2.08 -17.88
CA GLN A 160 -2.54 1.63 -16.82
C GLN A 160 -1.11 1.52 -17.33
N PHE A 161 -0.14 1.74 -16.44
CA PHE A 161 1.26 1.54 -16.74
C PHE A 161 1.89 0.52 -15.79
N PRO A 162 2.88 -0.25 -16.27
CA PRO A 162 3.64 -1.11 -15.39
C PRO A 162 4.42 -0.32 -14.36
N TYR A 163 4.43 -0.82 -13.13
CA TYR A 163 5.19 -0.21 -12.04
C TYR A 163 6.01 -1.26 -11.28
N THR A 164 7.05 -0.77 -10.61
CA THR A 164 7.82 -1.55 -9.64
C THR A 164 8.15 -0.66 -8.44
N LEU A 165 7.86 -1.18 -7.24
CA LEU A 165 8.26 -0.56 -5.97
C LEU A 165 9.27 -1.46 -5.27
N SER A 166 10.31 -0.84 -4.71
CA SER A 166 11.24 -1.47 -3.78
C SER A 166 11.33 -0.61 -2.51
N PHE A 167 11.79 -1.20 -1.41
CA PHE A 167 11.77 -0.54 -0.12
C PHE A 167 13.13 -0.61 0.55
N ASN A 168 13.56 0.51 1.11
CA ASN A 168 14.76 0.62 1.91
C ASN A 168 14.41 1.04 3.34
N ASP A 169 15.30 0.72 4.26
CA ASP A 169 15.32 1.32 5.59
C ASP A 169 15.77 2.79 5.54
N ALA A 170 15.79 3.47 6.67
CA ALA A 170 16.19 4.88 6.76
C ALA A 170 17.68 5.11 6.43
N SER A 171 18.49 4.07 6.44
CA SER A 171 19.91 4.11 6.08
C SER A 171 20.18 3.78 4.61
N GLY A 172 19.12 3.47 3.84
CA GLY A 172 19.23 3.15 2.42
C GLY A 172 19.48 1.68 2.11
N ASN A 173 19.49 0.78 3.11
CA ASN A 173 19.63 -0.64 2.88
C ASN A 173 18.28 -1.27 2.51
N PRO A 174 18.25 -2.32 1.69
CA PRO A 174 17.01 -3.02 1.36
C PRO A 174 16.28 -3.50 2.61
N LEU A 175 15.00 -3.14 2.72
CA LEU A 175 14.15 -3.54 3.84
C LEU A 175 13.66 -4.98 3.65
N THR A 176 14.03 -5.85 4.57
CA THR A 176 13.68 -7.28 4.55
C THR A 176 13.06 -7.70 5.88
N PRO A 177 11.86 -8.32 5.89
CA PRO A 177 10.99 -8.52 4.74
C PRO A 177 10.45 -7.21 4.16
N ALA A 178 9.94 -7.24 2.93
CA ALA A 178 9.22 -6.08 2.38
C ALA A 178 7.94 -5.81 3.19
N PRO A 179 7.38 -4.59 3.17
CA PRO A 179 6.11 -4.29 3.81
C PRO A 179 5.00 -5.25 3.35
N THR A 180 4.05 -5.56 4.22
CA THR A 180 2.89 -6.40 3.87
C THR A 180 1.90 -5.65 2.97
N ASN A 181 1.80 -4.36 3.14
CA ASN A 181 1.06 -3.45 2.27
C ASN A 181 1.62 -2.03 2.35
N VAL A 182 1.27 -1.22 1.37
CA VAL A 182 1.66 0.18 1.28
C VAL A 182 0.44 1.02 0.91
N THR A 183 0.30 2.16 1.57
CA THR A 183 -0.73 3.15 1.29
C THR A 183 -0.18 4.25 0.38
N LEU A 184 -0.90 4.48 -0.68
CA LEU A 184 -0.60 5.50 -1.69
C LEU A 184 -1.73 6.55 -1.69
N SER A 185 -1.39 7.81 -1.78
CA SER A 185 -2.34 8.87 -2.11
C SER A 185 -2.25 9.19 -3.60
N THR A 186 -3.40 9.39 -4.25
CA THR A 186 -3.50 9.83 -5.64
C THR A 186 -3.47 11.35 -5.74
N GLN A 187 -3.19 11.88 -6.93
CA GLN A 187 -3.21 13.33 -7.17
C GLN A 187 -4.59 13.96 -6.89
N THR A 188 -5.67 13.20 -7.08
CA THR A 188 -7.04 13.64 -6.82
C THR A 188 -7.45 13.58 -5.35
N GLY A 189 -6.55 13.19 -4.44
CA GLY A 189 -6.77 13.12 -2.99
C GLY A 189 -7.40 11.80 -2.51
N GLY A 190 -7.58 10.81 -3.40
CA GLY A 190 -7.95 9.45 -3.01
C GLY A 190 -6.80 8.69 -2.37
N THR A 191 -7.10 7.61 -1.66
CA THR A 191 -6.10 6.69 -1.10
C THR A 191 -6.36 5.28 -1.58
N ILE A 192 -5.29 4.56 -1.90
CA ILE A 192 -5.33 3.14 -2.25
C ILE A 192 -4.30 2.39 -1.42
N THR A 193 -4.58 1.14 -1.10
CA THR A 193 -3.64 0.25 -0.42
C THR A 193 -3.30 -0.90 -1.34
N ILE A 194 -2.01 -1.13 -1.52
CA ILE A 194 -1.48 -2.21 -2.37
C ILE A 194 -0.63 -3.17 -1.55
N ASN A 195 -0.62 -4.44 -1.95
CA ASN A 195 0.20 -5.51 -1.39
C ASN A 195 1.04 -6.24 -2.46
N GLN A 196 0.93 -5.80 -3.71
CA GLN A 196 1.79 -6.19 -4.81
C GLN A 196 2.65 -5.01 -5.20
N TYR A 197 3.94 -5.24 -5.40
CA TYR A 197 4.92 -4.18 -5.64
C TYR A 197 5.43 -4.15 -7.07
N SER A 198 4.80 -4.92 -7.93
CA SER A 198 4.94 -4.87 -9.39
C SER A 198 3.63 -5.25 -10.04
N GLY A 199 3.34 -4.71 -11.20
CA GLY A 199 2.10 -4.95 -11.93
C GLY A 199 1.70 -3.73 -12.74
N PHE A 200 0.40 -3.49 -12.86
CA PHE A 200 -0.17 -2.36 -13.59
C PHE A 200 -1.02 -1.51 -12.65
N MET A 201 -0.92 -0.19 -12.78
CA MET A 201 -1.75 0.77 -12.08
C MET A 201 -2.21 1.86 -13.05
N SER A 202 -3.36 2.47 -12.76
CA SER A 202 -3.92 3.57 -13.54
C SER A 202 -2.92 4.72 -13.68
N ASN A 203 -2.96 5.42 -14.80
CA ASN A 203 -2.10 6.56 -15.05
C ASN A 203 -2.44 7.70 -14.08
N ASP A 204 -1.63 7.85 -13.04
CA ASP A 204 -1.76 8.90 -12.02
C ASP A 204 -0.40 9.15 -11.38
N LEU A 205 -0.33 10.21 -10.59
CA LEU A 205 0.79 10.50 -9.70
C LEU A 205 0.45 9.96 -8.31
N TYR A 206 1.19 8.95 -7.87
CA TYR A 206 0.99 8.32 -6.58
C TYR A 206 2.07 8.76 -5.59
N THR A 207 1.67 9.14 -4.39
CA THR A 207 2.60 9.45 -3.30
C THR A 207 2.50 8.36 -2.24
N VAL A 208 3.61 7.72 -1.94
CA VAL A 208 3.69 6.75 -0.84
C VAL A 208 3.60 7.50 0.48
N THR A 209 2.63 7.15 1.30
CA THR A 209 2.37 7.81 2.59
C THR A 209 2.79 6.96 3.77
N ALA A 210 2.56 5.66 3.71
CA ALA A 210 2.89 4.73 4.77
C ALA A 210 3.04 3.30 4.25
N GLY A 211 3.72 2.46 5.03
CA GLY A 211 3.78 1.01 4.83
C GLY A 211 3.45 0.26 6.11
N SER A 212 2.80 -0.89 5.98
CA SER A 212 2.65 -1.85 7.08
C SER A 212 3.80 -2.84 7.06
N TRP A 213 4.65 -2.81 8.07
CA TRP A 213 5.83 -3.64 8.16
C TRP A 213 5.92 -4.27 9.54
N GLU A 214 6.02 -5.61 9.59
CA GLU A 214 6.05 -6.40 10.84
C GLU A 214 4.93 -6.03 11.85
N GLY A 215 3.75 -5.71 11.34
CA GLY A 215 2.59 -5.31 12.16
C GLY A 215 2.57 -3.83 12.57
N TRP A 216 3.50 -3.00 12.05
CA TRP A 216 3.57 -1.57 12.30
C TRP A 216 3.19 -0.76 11.07
N THR A 217 2.51 0.35 11.31
CA THR A 217 2.39 1.39 10.28
C THR A 217 3.59 2.33 10.42
N ILE A 218 4.46 2.33 9.41
CA ILE A 218 5.65 3.18 9.35
C ILE A 218 5.52 4.18 8.20
N GLY A 219 5.91 5.41 8.45
CA GLY A 219 5.91 6.48 7.46
C GLY A 219 7.09 6.39 6.50
N THR A 220 7.14 7.31 5.56
CA THR A 220 8.30 7.54 4.69
C THR A 220 9.31 8.45 5.36
N THR A 221 10.61 8.28 5.08
CA THR A 221 11.69 9.11 5.68
C THR A 221 11.67 10.55 5.21
N SER A 222 11.08 10.81 4.04
CA SER A 222 10.90 12.14 3.47
C SER A 222 9.55 12.27 2.80
N SER A 223 9.01 13.49 2.72
CA SER A 223 7.84 13.81 1.89
C SER A 223 8.17 13.66 0.40
N GLY A 224 7.15 13.45 -0.43
CA GLY A 224 7.30 13.46 -1.89
C GLY A 224 7.92 12.20 -2.49
N GLN A 225 7.82 11.05 -1.82
CA GLN A 225 8.19 9.78 -2.42
C GLN A 225 7.10 9.33 -3.41
N THR A 226 7.23 9.83 -4.63
CA THR A 226 6.22 9.67 -5.68
C THR A 226 6.60 8.59 -6.67
N LEU A 227 5.58 7.87 -7.13
CA LEU A 227 5.59 6.98 -8.29
C LEU A 227 4.77 7.68 -9.38
N ASP A 228 5.43 8.19 -10.41
CA ASP A 228 4.79 8.93 -11.50
C ASP A 228 4.47 7.97 -12.66
N LEU A 229 3.19 7.69 -12.83
CA LEU A 229 2.65 6.89 -13.92
C LEU A 229 1.83 7.75 -14.91
N THR A 230 1.98 9.08 -14.90
CA THR A 230 1.18 9.96 -15.76
C THR A 230 1.54 9.82 -17.24
N SER A 231 2.76 9.42 -17.55
CA SER A 231 3.27 9.37 -18.93
C SER A 231 3.84 8.02 -19.36
N GLY A 232 4.09 7.09 -18.45
CA GLY A 232 4.70 5.80 -18.77
C GLY A 232 5.01 4.91 -17.59
N PRO A 233 5.71 3.80 -17.84
CA PRO A 233 6.19 2.88 -16.80
C PRO A 233 7.09 3.58 -15.79
N ALA A 234 7.01 3.19 -14.52
CA ALA A 234 7.87 3.75 -13.48
C ALA A 234 8.37 2.71 -12.49
N THR A 235 9.58 2.95 -12.00
CA THR A 235 10.19 2.20 -10.89
C THR A 235 10.55 3.18 -9.80
N LYS A 236 10.21 2.86 -8.54
CA LYS A 236 10.51 3.71 -7.39
C LYS A 236 11.05 2.88 -6.24
N THR A 237 12.17 3.33 -5.67
CA THR A 237 12.63 2.87 -4.36
C THR A 237 12.13 3.85 -3.29
N VAL A 238 11.46 3.32 -2.28
CA VAL A 238 10.83 4.07 -1.19
C VAL A 238 11.60 3.82 0.10
N SER A 239 12.07 4.87 0.75
CA SER A 239 12.72 4.76 2.06
C SER A 239 11.69 4.95 3.17
N LEU A 240 11.56 3.94 4.03
CA LEU A 240 10.61 3.89 5.13
C LEU A 240 11.30 4.20 6.45
N GLN A 241 10.54 4.67 7.44
CA GLN A 241 11.01 4.99 8.78
C GLN A 241 11.24 3.73 9.62
N ALA A 242 12.16 2.91 9.15
CA ALA A 242 12.67 1.73 9.81
C ALA A 242 14.20 1.90 9.96
N TYR A 243 14.72 1.65 11.14
CA TYR A 243 16.09 2.02 11.53
C TYR A 243 16.89 0.80 11.96
N PRO A 244 18.11 0.58 11.45
CA PRO A 244 18.99 -0.45 11.97
C PRO A 244 19.43 -0.09 13.40
N ALA A 245 19.13 -0.96 14.37
CA ALA A 245 19.46 -0.75 15.76
C ALA A 245 20.61 -1.63 16.21
N THR A 246 21.58 -1.02 16.91
CA THR A 246 22.70 -1.69 17.56
C THR A 246 22.84 -1.18 18.98
N ILE A 247 22.93 -2.07 19.95
CA ILE A 247 23.13 -1.73 21.35
C ILE A 247 24.56 -2.12 21.76
N HIS A 248 25.31 -1.16 22.19
CA HIS A 248 26.67 -1.34 22.69
C HIS A 248 26.66 -1.47 24.21
N VAL A 249 27.20 -2.55 24.77
CA VAL A 249 27.22 -2.81 26.21
C VAL A 249 28.64 -2.74 26.70
N VAL A 250 28.90 -1.91 27.73
CA VAL A 250 30.24 -1.67 28.30
C VAL A 250 30.22 -1.81 29.82
N ASP A 251 31.38 -2.02 30.40
CA ASP A 251 31.59 -1.93 31.83
C ASP A 251 31.84 -0.47 32.32
N ASN A 252 32.10 -0.26 33.63
CA ASN A 252 32.38 1.06 34.20
C ASN A 252 33.65 1.74 33.65
N ASN A 253 34.52 1.00 33.01
CA ASN A 253 35.74 1.50 32.38
C ASN A 253 35.61 1.66 30.87
N ASN A 254 34.40 1.57 30.35
CA ASN A 254 34.08 1.57 28.90
C ASN A 254 34.71 0.39 28.14
N ASN A 255 35.04 -0.72 28.80
CA ASN A 255 35.42 -1.95 28.07
C ASN A 255 34.19 -2.67 27.58
N PRO A 256 34.21 -3.24 26.36
CA PRO A 256 33.10 -3.97 25.81
C PRO A 256 32.76 -5.24 26.60
N ILE A 257 31.48 -5.50 26.84
CA ILE A 257 31.01 -6.70 27.52
C ILE A 257 30.44 -7.68 26.48
N SER A 258 31.14 -8.78 26.30
CA SER A 258 30.68 -9.91 25.49
C SER A 258 29.78 -10.81 26.33
N GLY A 259 28.75 -11.42 25.68
CA GLY A 259 27.85 -12.38 26.32
C GLY A 259 26.72 -11.75 27.15
N ALA A 260 26.53 -10.43 27.12
CA ALA A 260 25.37 -9.78 27.72
C ALA A 260 24.12 -10.04 26.89
N ASN A 261 23.01 -10.38 27.56
CA ASN A 261 21.73 -10.56 26.92
C ASN A 261 21.00 -9.20 26.83
N VAL A 262 20.82 -8.71 25.61
CA VAL A 262 20.12 -7.47 25.30
C VAL A 262 18.73 -7.80 24.80
N THR A 263 17.70 -7.27 25.45
CA THR A 263 16.30 -7.41 25.05
C THR A 263 15.75 -6.04 24.70
N VAL A 264 15.26 -5.93 23.47
CA VAL A 264 14.52 -4.77 22.96
C VAL A 264 13.06 -5.13 22.85
N THR A 265 12.20 -4.37 23.52
CA THR A 265 10.74 -4.52 23.48
C THR A 265 10.15 -3.31 22.76
N LEU A 266 9.47 -3.57 21.66
CA LEU A 266 8.80 -2.56 20.86
C LEU A 266 7.43 -2.19 21.46
N VAL A 267 6.82 -1.10 21.01
CA VAL A 267 5.54 -0.60 21.56
C VAL A 267 4.40 -1.62 21.44
N ASN A 268 4.40 -2.46 20.41
CA ASN A 268 3.43 -3.56 20.24
C ASN A 268 3.69 -4.77 21.16
N GLN A 269 4.60 -4.66 22.12
CA GLN A 269 5.04 -5.72 23.04
C GLN A 269 5.83 -6.86 22.37
N THR A 270 6.18 -6.75 21.08
CA THR A 270 7.13 -7.70 20.51
C THR A 270 8.52 -7.46 21.05
N SER A 271 9.22 -8.54 21.39
CA SER A 271 10.56 -8.46 21.97
C SER A 271 11.55 -9.24 21.11
N ARG A 272 12.76 -8.68 20.99
CA ARG A 272 13.92 -9.33 20.36
C ARG A 272 15.02 -9.40 21.39
N SER A 273 15.64 -10.58 21.55
CA SER A 273 16.77 -10.78 22.46
C SER A 273 17.99 -11.25 21.68
N ILE A 274 19.12 -10.60 21.92
CA ILE A 274 20.39 -10.88 21.25
C ILE A 274 21.52 -10.81 22.30
N ILE A 275 22.52 -11.67 22.13
CA ILE A 275 23.72 -11.69 22.96
C ILE A 275 24.78 -10.81 22.32
N THR A 276 25.45 -9.97 23.10
CA THR A 276 26.54 -9.11 22.65
C THR A 276 27.75 -9.92 22.17
N ASP A 277 28.34 -9.48 21.07
CA ASP A 277 29.57 -10.05 20.52
C ASP A 277 30.82 -9.65 21.31
N SER A 278 32.01 -10.02 20.80
CA SER A 278 33.32 -9.68 21.43
C SER A 278 33.61 -8.18 21.48
N LYS A 279 32.88 -7.36 20.73
CA LYS A 279 32.96 -5.90 20.73
C LYS A 279 31.91 -5.28 21.64
N GLY A 280 31.10 -6.07 22.35
CA GLY A 280 30.00 -5.58 23.17
C GLY A 280 28.78 -5.18 22.37
N ASP A 281 28.68 -5.52 21.08
CA ASP A 281 27.60 -5.13 20.18
C ASP A 281 26.49 -6.19 20.08
N ALA A 282 25.26 -5.79 20.35
CA ALA A 282 24.06 -6.54 20.04
C ALA A 282 23.36 -5.90 18.83
N LYS A 283 23.43 -6.54 17.66
CA LYS A 283 22.78 -6.09 16.43
C LYS A 283 21.34 -6.54 16.45
N ILE A 284 20.42 -5.67 16.86
CA ILE A 284 18.98 -5.94 16.99
C ILE A 284 18.32 -6.14 15.61
N GLY A 285 18.93 -5.61 14.56
CA GLY A 285 18.36 -5.54 13.23
C GLY A 285 17.55 -4.26 13.04
N VAL A 286 16.71 -4.25 12.03
CA VAL A 286 15.88 -3.09 11.73
C VAL A 286 14.67 -3.05 12.68
N ILE A 287 14.36 -1.88 13.23
CA ILE A 287 13.21 -1.61 14.10
C ILE A 287 12.40 -0.44 13.53
N PRO A 288 11.06 -0.42 13.72
CA PRO A 288 10.21 0.67 13.26
C PRO A 288 10.52 1.96 14.04
N GLN A 289 10.15 3.11 13.47
CA GLN A 289 10.19 4.37 14.18
C GLN A 289 9.40 4.32 15.49
N GLY A 290 9.82 5.08 16.48
CA GLY A 290 9.14 5.22 17.76
C GLY A 290 10.01 4.83 18.94
N SER A 291 9.42 4.88 20.12
CA SER A 291 10.09 4.49 21.36
C SER A 291 10.15 2.97 21.49
N TYR A 292 11.23 2.47 22.05
CA TYR A 292 11.39 1.08 22.44
C TYR A 292 11.93 0.98 23.86
N GLN A 293 11.68 -0.15 24.52
CA GLN A 293 12.21 -0.46 25.84
C GLN A 293 13.43 -1.34 25.69
N LEU A 294 14.51 -0.98 26.38
CA LEU A 294 15.78 -1.68 26.36
C LEU A 294 16.08 -2.26 27.74
N SER A 295 16.36 -3.53 27.82
CA SER A 295 16.85 -4.21 29.03
C SER A 295 18.12 -5.00 28.73
N VAL A 296 19.09 -4.93 29.60
CA VAL A 296 20.33 -5.67 29.47
C VAL A 296 20.57 -6.50 30.73
N ALA A 297 20.91 -7.77 30.55
CA ALA A 297 21.26 -8.68 31.63
C ALA A 297 22.62 -9.31 31.36
N TYR A 298 23.51 -9.29 32.37
CA TYR A 298 24.82 -9.92 32.34
C TYR A 298 25.18 -10.42 33.72
N GLN A 299 25.50 -11.71 33.86
CA GLN A 299 25.70 -12.38 35.14
C GLN A 299 24.50 -12.12 36.08
N SER A 300 24.74 -11.55 37.26
CA SER A 300 23.72 -11.15 38.25
C SER A 300 23.22 -9.71 38.07
N GLN A 301 23.77 -8.96 37.15
CA GLN A 301 23.43 -7.57 36.88
C GLN A 301 22.30 -7.49 35.85
N ARG A 302 21.36 -6.56 36.10
CA ARG A 302 20.30 -6.23 35.15
C ARG A 302 20.05 -4.72 35.15
N ILE A 303 20.00 -4.12 33.97
CA ILE A 303 19.60 -2.74 33.76
C ILE A 303 18.37 -2.69 32.89
N GLY A 304 17.51 -1.74 33.14
CA GLY A 304 16.29 -1.48 32.39
C GLY A 304 15.02 -1.89 33.12
N PRO A 305 13.85 -1.60 32.52
CA PRO A 305 13.70 -1.07 31.14
C PRO A 305 14.17 0.40 31.03
N LEU A 306 14.98 0.68 30.02
CA LEU A 306 15.32 2.03 29.57
C LEU A 306 14.46 2.38 28.34
N SER A 307 13.99 3.62 28.25
CA SER A 307 13.24 4.07 27.09
C SER A 307 14.14 4.78 26.09
N GLU A 308 14.20 4.27 24.89
CA GLU A 308 15.01 4.78 23.78
C GLU A 308 14.12 5.11 22.59
N ASN A 309 14.65 5.86 21.62
CA ASN A 309 13.92 6.21 20.40
C ASN A 309 14.71 5.79 19.16
N ALA A 310 14.08 5.07 18.26
CA ALA A 310 14.72 4.52 17.07
C ALA A 310 15.28 5.61 16.12
N ILE A 311 14.69 6.81 16.10
CA ILE A 311 15.15 7.91 15.24
C ILE A 311 16.40 8.58 15.79
N THR A 312 16.39 8.89 17.11
CA THR A 312 17.46 9.68 17.76
C THR A 312 18.56 8.81 18.32
N SER A 313 18.25 7.56 18.66
CA SER A 313 19.19 6.62 19.29
C SER A 313 19.13 5.25 18.61
N PRO A 314 19.43 5.15 17.30
CA PRO A 314 19.49 3.85 16.63
C PRO A 314 20.69 3.01 17.17
N THR A 315 21.71 3.68 17.68
CA THR A 315 22.80 3.07 18.43
C THR A 315 22.77 3.61 19.85
N ALA A 316 22.49 2.76 20.86
CA ALA A 316 22.48 3.11 22.26
C ALA A 316 23.64 2.41 22.95
N THR A 317 24.24 3.11 23.94
CA THR A 317 25.29 2.55 24.82
C THR A 317 24.72 2.32 26.20
N VAL A 318 24.86 1.10 26.72
CA VAL A 318 24.45 0.73 28.08
C VAL A 318 25.67 0.37 28.91
N GLN A 319 25.89 1.10 30.01
CA GLN A 319 26.95 0.83 30.92
C GLN A 319 26.44 -0.05 32.08
N LEU A 320 27.08 -1.20 32.27
CA LEU A 320 26.82 -2.10 33.40
C LEU A 320 27.83 -1.85 34.53
N ASN A 321 27.34 -1.86 35.76
CA ASN A 321 28.20 -1.71 36.94
C ASN A 321 28.86 -3.07 37.29
N VAL A 322 29.65 -3.60 36.38
CA VAL A 322 30.47 -4.79 36.57
C VAL A 322 31.93 -4.35 36.62
N GLY A 323 32.62 -4.70 37.68
CA GLY A 323 34.09 -4.53 37.74
C GLY A 323 34.70 -5.37 36.61
N SER A 324 35.76 -4.84 35.97
CA SER A 324 36.40 -5.52 34.85
C SER A 324 36.83 -6.94 35.27
N THR A 325 36.17 -7.96 34.71
CA THR A 325 36.55 -9.36 34.95
C THR A 325 37.93 -9.70 34.39
N ALA A 326 38.51 -8.82 33.57
CA ALA A 326 39.88 -8.97 33.06
C ALA A 326 40.97 -8.96 34.18
N ALA A 327 40.67 -8.36 35.34
CA ALA A 327 41.63 -8.32 36.44
C ALA A 327 41.62 -9.57 37.36
N SER A 328 40.53 -10.35 37.38
CA SER A 328 40.40 -11.44 38.36
C SER A 328 41.21 -12.70 38.03
N THR A 329 41.37 -13.01 36.73
CA THR A 329 42.14 -14.20 36.32
C THR A 329 43.66 -14.01 36.46
N THR A 330 44.18 -12.80 36.20
CA THR A 330 45.59 -12.49 36.36
C THR A 330 45.96 -12.35 37.85
N THR A 331 45.10 -11.74 38.66
CA THR A 331 45.38 -11.59 40.11
C THR A 331 45.36 -12.94 40.83
N SER A 332 44.43 -13.84 40.50
CA SER A 332 44.38 -15.19 41.07
C SER A 332 45.59 -16.03 40.65
N ALA A 333 46.07 -15.94 39.41
CA ALA A 333 47.26 -16.63 38.93
C ALA A 333 48.55 -16.10 39.60
N ILE A 334 48.66 -14.77 39.80
CA ILE A 334 49.79 -14.17 40.46
C ILE A 334 49.82 -14.53 41.97
N VAL A 335 48.65 -14.51 42.64
CA VAL A 335 48.56 -14.92 44.05
C VAL A 335 48.89 -16.40 44.23
N LEU A 336 48.44 -17.29 43.36
CA LEU A 336 48.79 -18.72 43.37
C LEU A 336 50.31 -18.92 43.13
N LEU A 337 50.91 -18.25 42.16
CA LEU A 337 52.35 -18.33 41.87
C LEU A 337 53.18 -17.82 43.01
N THR A 338 52.78 -16.75 43.72
CA THR A 338 53.51 -16.22 44.92
C THR A 338 53.38 -17.18 46.08
N ILE A 339 52.23 -17.81 46.34
CA ILE A 339 52.03 -18.79 47.40
C ILE A 339 52.87 -20.06 47.13
N PHE A 340 52.88 -20.60 45.93
CA PHE A 340 53.69 -21.74 45.55
C PHE A 340 55.18 -21.41 45.59
N GLY A 341 55.56 -20.26 45.10
CA GLY A 341 56.97 -19.81 45.18
C GLY A 341 57.48 -19.65 46.61
N LEU A 342 56.67 -19.08 47.52
CA LEU A 342 57.02 -18.95 48.95
C LEU A 342 57.06 -20.33 49.63
N ALA A 343 56.14 -21.23 49.38
CA ALA A 343 56.14 -22.61 49.90
C ALA A 343 57.39 -23.38 49.43
N PHE A 344 57.74 -23.28 48.13
CA PHE A 344 58.93 -23.94 47.60
C PHE A 344 60.22 -23.36 48.20
N PHE A 345 60.32 -22.04 48.41
CA PHE A 345 61.47 -21.37 49.05
C PHE A 345 61.61 -21.81 50.50
N LEU A 346 60.51 -21.91 51.28
CA LEU A 346 60.54 -22.41 52.67
C LEU A 346 60.95 -23.87 52.72
N ILE A 347 60.59 -24.71 51.81
CA ILE A 347 61.02 -26.13 51.73
C ILE A 347 62.54 -26.19 51.48
N LEU A 348 63.06 -25.40 50.53
CA LEU A 348 64.49 -25.34 50.24
C LEU A 348 65.30 -24.81 51.45
N LEU A 349 64.78 -23.83 52.19
CA LEU A 349 65.40 -23.33 53.43
C LEU A 349 65.45 -24.37 54.52
N ALA A 350 64.38 -25.17 54.67
CA ALA A 350 64.30 -26.26 55.64
C ALA A 350 65.26 -27.42 55.31
N ILE A 351 65.53 -27.69 54.03
CA ILE A 351 66.53 -28.68 53.61
C ILE A 351 67.92 -28.16 53.86
N LYS A 352 68.23 -26.87 53.68
CA LYS A 352 69.52 -26.28 53.83
C LYS A 352 69.96 -26.12 55.35
N VAL A 353 68.97 -26.02 56.21
CA VAL A 353 69.26 -25.88 57.70
C VAL A 353 69.48 -27.25 58.38
N ARG A 354 69.14 -28.38 57.79
CA ARG A 354 69.49 -29.68 58.30
C ARG A 354 70.99 -29.95 58.14
N LYS A 355 71.74 -29.55 59.09
CA LYS A 355 73.17 -29.97 59.22
C LYS A 355 73.22 -31.49 59.29
N PRO A 356 74.10 -32.12 58.50
CA PRO A 356 74.35 -33.55 58.70
C PRO A 356 74.92 -33.83 60.14
N PRO A 357 74.50 -34.95 60.72
CA PRO A 357 75.05 -35.32 62.02
C PRO A 357 76.59 -35.44 61.95
N PRO A 358 77.31 -35.10 63.03
CA PRO A 358 78.77 -35.25 63.05
C PRO A 358 79.11 -36.72 62.90
N PRO A 359 80.30 -37.05 62.26
CA PRO A 359 80.75 -38.39 62.14
C PRO A 359 81.06 -39.02 63.49
N PRO A 360 80.87 -40.33 63.71
CA PRO A 360 81.19 -41.01 64.97
C PRO A 360 82.70 -40.92 65.23
N THR A 361 83.09 -40.47 66.44
CA THR A 361 84.44 -40.53 66.91
C THR A 361 84.79 -41.96 67.28
N ILE A 362 85.90 -42.50 66.69
CA ILE A 362 86.52 -43.77 67.01
C ILE A 362 87.44 -43.58 68.20
#